data_ca806d442d96ebcd0cc8443017072e26
#
_entry.id   ca806d442d96ebcd0cc8443017072e26
#
_cell.length_a   1.000
_cell.length_b   1.000
_cell.length_c   1.000
_cell.angle_alpha   90.00
_cell.angle_beta   90.00
_cell.angle_gamma   90.00
#
_symmetry.space_group_name_H-M   'P 1'
#
loop_
_entity.id
_entity.type
_entity.pdbx_description
1 polymer ?
#
loop_
_entity_poly.entity_id
_entity_poly.type
_entity_poly.pdbx_seq_one_letter_code
_entity_poly.pdbx_strand_id
1 'polypeptide(L)'
;MKAKVAVLEEFNKPLVLKSVEIPEIPSGGLLVKLVASGVCGSDLHIIEGKDPRVPLPIILGHEGVGEVVEINGEKKDLNGVSLRKGDLIIWNRGVVCEECFYCKVIKEPFLCENRKVYGINRSFSEYPYLLGAFSEYIILEEKTEVIKLSLKVDLETMVIAGCSGATAVHAFDYLKDNLLGSTVVVQGGGPLGLFSAALAKYQGAKNVVLITGSLKRIEVAQKIGIDLVIKRDEFTEEERIKKVYDVTYGKGADVVIEATGFNSAITEGIKLLRKGGTYLIVGIATPQDKIPIDFYDISSKNLNVQGVWVSDARHFRKAVTFIEKHEDIFREMITHRISLEEINEGLKLLKEKKAGKIVINRF
;
A
#
# COMPACT_ATOMS: atom_id res chain seq x y z
N MET A 1 -22.50 -21.02 -9.84
CA MET A 1 -21.85 -19.93 -10.63
C MET A 1 -20.36 -20.09 -10.48
N LYS A 2 -19.57 -19.88 -11.57
CA LYS A 2 -18.11 -20.01 -11.54
C LYS A 2 -17.41 -18.67 -11.54
N ALA A 3 -16.21 -18.62 -10.97
CA ALA A 3 -15.32 -17.48 -10.98
C ALA A 3 -13.98 -17.88 -11.60
N LYS A 4 -13.40 -17.02 -12.43
CA LYS A 4 -12.04 -17.11 -12.89
C LYS A 4 -11.12 -16.54 -11.81
N VAL A 5 -10.01 -17.23 -11.53
CA VAL A 5 -9.05 -16.86 -10.49
C VAL A 5 -7.62 -17.09 -10.96
N ALA A 6 -6.66 -16.32 -10.46
CA ALA A 6 -5.23 -16.53 -10.67
C ALA A 6 -4.61 -17.03 -9.36
N VAL A 7 -4.12 -18.28 -9.36
CA VAL A 7 -3.63 -18.99 -8.17
C VAL A 7 -2.12 -19.12 -8.22
N LEU A 8 -1.44 -18.79 -7.14
CA LEU A 8 -0.05 -19.16 -6.89
C LEU A 8 -0.05 -20.57 -6.25
N GLU A 9 0.43 -21.56 -6.98
CA GLU A 9 0.51 -22.95 -6.52
C GLU A 9 1.88 -23.28 -5.90
N GLU A 10 2.94 -22.69 -6.46
CA GLU A 10 4.34 -22.88 -6.03
C GLU A 10 5.08 -21.54 -6.08
N PHE A 11 5.98 -21.33 -5.13
CA PHE A 11 6.87 -20.15 -5.16
C PHE A 11 7.76 -20.16 -6.40
N ASN A 12 8.09 -18.97 -6.89
CA ASN A 12 8.90 -18.74 -8.09
C ASN A 12 8.29 -19.30 -9.41
N LYS A 13 6.99 -19.58 -9.40
CA LYS A 13 6.25 -20.01 -10.60
C LYS A 13 5.23 -18.94 -11.02
N PRO A 14 4.83 -18.90 -12.29
CA PRO A 14 3.74 -18.07 -12.75
C PRO A 14 2.42 -18.43 -12.05
N LEU A 15 1.52 -17.46 -11.94
CA LEU A 15 0.15 -17.71 -11.50
C LEU A 15 -0.60 -18.56 -12.53
N VAL A 16 -1.39 -19.52 -12.04
CA VAL A 16 -2.21 -20.43 -12.85
C VAL A 16 -3.65 -19.95 -12.85
N LEU A 17 -4.21 -19.73 -14.04
CA LEU A 17 -5.62 -19.38 -14.20
C LEU A 17 -6.50 -20.62 -13.99
N LYS A 18 -7.52 -20.50 -13.17
CA LYS A 18 -8.50 -21.54 -12.88
C LYS A 18 -9.92 -21.01 -12.95
N SER A 19 -10.87 -21.89 -13.23
CA SER A 19 -12.31 -21.64 -13.07
C SER A 19 -12.82 -22.49 -11.92
N VAL A 20 -13.36 -21.84 -10.88
CA VAL A 20 -13.80 -22.49 -9.64
C VAL A 20 -15.25 -22.17 -9.35
N GLU A 21 -15.95 -23.06 -8.67
CA GLU A 21 -17.32 -22.78 -8.19
C GLU A 21 -17.25 -21.67 -7.11
N ILE A 22 -18.24 -20.78 -7.12
CA ILE A 22 -18.37 -19.79 -6.03
C ILE A 22 -19.01 -20.53 -4.85
N PRO A 23 -18.35 -20.57 -3.67
CA PRO A 23 -18.89 -21.24 -2.50
C PRO A 23 -20.07 -20.46 -1.88
N GLU A 24 -20.75 -21.07 -0.93
CA GLU A 24 -21.72 -20.35 -0.10
C GLU A 24 -21.05 -19.17 0.63
N ILE A 25 -21.78 -18.09 0.74
CA ILE A 25 -21.28 -16.89 1.42
C ILE A 25 -21.43 -17.11 2.92
N PRO A 26 -20.37 -16.97 3.73
CA PRO A 26 -20.50 -17.10 5.19
C PRO A 26 -21.46 -16.06 5.76
N SER A 27 -22.07 -16.37 6.90
CA SER A 27 -22.97 -15.45 7.60
C SER A 27 -22.30 -14.08 7.83
N GLY A 28 -23.02 -13.00 7.56
CA GLY A 28 -22.50 -11.62 7.62
C GLY A 28 -21.55 -11.24 6.49
N GLY A 29 -21.25 -12.18 5.58
CA GLY A 29 -20.32 -11.97 4.47
C GLY A 29 -20.96 -11.35 3.22
N LEU A 30 -20.11 -10.96 2.29
CA LEU A 30 -20.48 -10.38 1.00
C LEU A 30 -19.84 -11.17 -0.13
N LEU A 31 -20.56 -11.39 -1.23
CA LEU A 31 -19.97 -11.71 -2.54
C LEU A 31 -19.82 -10.41 -3.33
N VAL A 32 -18.61 -10.13 -3.74
CA VAL A 32 -18.27 -8.91 -4.47
C VAL A 32 -17.68 -9.28 -5.84
N LYS A 33 -18.23 -8.72 -6.91
CA LYS A 33 -17.66 -8.80 -8.25
C LYS A 33 -16.59 -7.73 -8.40
N LEU A 34 -15.38 -8.12 -8.77
CA LEU A 34 -14.28 -7.19 -8.95
C LEU A 34 -14.55 -6.26 -10.13
N VAL A 35 -14.30 -4.97 -9.95
CA VAL A 35 -14.29 -3.94 -10.99
C VAL A 35 -12.87 -3.49 -11.27
N ALA A 36 -12.05 -3.39 -10.22
CA ALA A 36 -10.64 -3.08 -10.32
C ALA A 36 -9.85 -3.79 -9.23
N SER A 37 -8.64 -4.26 -9.56
CA SER A 37 -7.69 -4.82 -8.61
C SER A 37 -6.29 -4.29 -8.86
N GLY A 38 -5.59 -3.89 -7.80
CA GLY A 38 -4.24 -3.34 -7.88
C GLY A 38 -3.17 -4.41 -7.76
N VAL A 39 -2.13 -4.33 -8.60
CA VAL A 39 -0.91 -5.14 -8.45
C VAL A 39 0.12 -4.36 -7.65
N CYS A 40 0.67 -4.98 -6.61
CA CYS A 40 1.58 -4.39 -5.64
C CYS A 40 2.96 -5.03 -5.67
N GLY A 41 4.00 -4.31 -5.22
CA GLY A 41 5.33 -4.88 -5.02
C GLY A 41 5.36 -6.06 -4.04
N SER A 42 4.44 -6.08 -3.06
CA SER A 42 4.30 -7.20 -2.12
C SER A 42 3.92 -8.50 -2.81
N ASP A 43 3.14 -8.45 -3.91
CA ASP A 43 2.78 -9.67 -4.66
C ASP A 43 4.02 -10.33 -5.27
N LEU A 44 5.02 -9.54 -5.72
CA LEU A 44 6.30 -10.08 -6.19
C LEU A 44 7.07 -10.77 -5.07
N HIS A 45 7.13 -10.15 -3.87
CA HIS A 45 7.80 -10.76 -2.72
C HIS A 45 7.13 -12.06 -2.29
N ILE A 46 5.80 -12.15 -2.39
CA ILE A 46 5.04 -13.37 -2.13
C ILE A 46 5.39 -14.44 -3.17
N ILE A 47 5.36 -14.11 -4.46
CA ILE A 47 5.71 -15.06 -5.52
C ILE A 47 7.15 -15.57 -5.37
N GLU A 48 8.07 -14.72 -4.93
CA GLU A 48 9.47 -15.08 -4.67
C GLU A 48 9.68 -15.86 -3.35
N GLY A 49 8.62 -16.16 -2.60
CA GLY A 49 8.68 -16.90 -1.34
C GLY A 49 9.34 -16.16 -0.18
N LYS A 50 9.43 -14.84 -0.27
CA LYS A 50 10.09 -14.00 0.74
C LYS A 50 9.21 -13.63 1.93
N ASP A 51 7.90 -13.78 1.83
CA ASP A 51 6.96 -13.51 2.92
C ASP A 51 6.63 -14.82 3.64
N PRO A 52 7.07 -15.01 4.90
CA PRO A 52 6.91 -16.27 5.64
C PRO A 52 5.45 -16.56 6.06
N ARG A 53 4.53 -15.61 5.86
CA ARG A 53 3.12 -15.75 6.26
C ARG A 53 2.25 -16.45 5.22
N VAL A 54 2.77 -16.65 4.01
CA VAL A 54 1.98 -17.07 2.85
C VAL A 54 1.77 -18.58 2.83
N PRO A 55 0.52 -19.06 2.93
CA PRO A 55 0.19 -20.46 2.66
C PRO A 55 0.04 -20.71 1.16
N LEU A 56 0.46 -21.86 0.67
CA LEU A 56 0.20 -22.31 -0.69
C LEU A 56 -0.83 -23.45 -0.69
N PRO A 57 -1.71 -23.56 -1.71
CA PRO A 57 -1.93 -22.58 -2.79
C PRO A 57 -2.69 -21.34 -2.30
N ILE A 58 -2.57 -20.20 -3.04
CA ILE A 58 -3.23 -18.95 -2.67
C ILE A 58 -3.68 -18.14 -3.90
N ILE A 59 -4.83 -17.48 -3.81
CA ILE A 59 -5.22 -16.40 -4.74
C ILE A 59 -4.61 -15.10 -4.22
N LEU A 60 -3.73 -14.46 -5.00
CA LEU A 60 -3.11 -13.21 -4.64
C LEU A 60 -4.05 -12.00 -4.87
N GLY A 61 -3.51 -10.80 -4.67
CA GLY A 61 -4.23 -9.54 -4.80
C GLY A 61 -4.91 -9.12 -3.50
N HIS A 62 -4.45 -8.01 -2.94
CA HIS A 62 -4.90 -7.48 -1.65
C HIS A 62 -5.43 -6.05 -1.76
N GLU A 63 -5.60 -5.57 -2.97
CA GLU A 63 -6.16 -4.25 -3.28
C GLU A 63 -7.31 -4.45 -4.26
N GLY A 64 -8.51 -4.02 -3.92
CA GLY A 64 -9.63 -4.22 -4.81
C GLY A 64 -10.79 -3.27 -4.56
N VAL A 65 -11.55 -3.06 -5.61
CA VAL A 65 -12.82 -2.33 -5.65
C VAL A 65 -13.80 -3.19 -6.43
N GLY A 66 -15.05 -3.27 -5.99
CA GLY A 66 -16.03 -4.10 -6.67
C GLY A 66 -17.48 -3.73 -6.35
N GLU A 67 -18.38 -4.44 -7.02
CA GLU A 67 -19.81 -4.32 -6.87
C GLU A 67 -20.33 -5.45 -5.97
N VAL A 68 -21.15 -5.10 -5.00
CA VAL A 68 -21.84 -6.06 -4.13
C VAL A 68 -22.86 -6.85 -4.94
N VAL A 69 -22.63 -8.16 -5.09
CA VAL A 69 -23.54 -9.09 -5.81
C VAL A 69 -24.57 -9.70 -4.87
N GLU A 70 -24.12 -10.07 -3.68
CA GLU A 70 -24.95 -10.74 -2.67
C GLU A 70 -24.45 -10.45 -1.25
N ILE A 71 -25.36 -10.40 -0.30
CA ILE A 71 -25.11 -10.17 1.12
C ILE A 71 -25.80 -11.30 1.90
N ASN A 72 -25.06 -12.07 2.69
CA ASN A 72 -25.65 -13.04 3.59
C ASN A 72 -25.90 -12.42 4.97
N GLY A 73 -27.03 -11.73 5.12
CA GLY A 73 -27.42 -11.00 6.31
C GLY A 73 -27.48 -9.49 6.11
N GLU A 74 -27.14 -8.71 7.13
CA GLU A 74 -27.06 -7.26 7.07
C GLU A 74 -25.61 -6.78 7.16
N LYS A 75 -25.24 -5.78 6.39
CA LYS A 75 -23.90 -5.17 6.42
C LYS A 75 -23.98 -3.66 6.34
N LYS A 76 -23.21 -3.00 7.19
CA LYS A 76 -22.97 -1.55 7.12
C LYS A 76 -21.53 -1.27 6.77
N ASP A 77 -21.30 -0.16 6.09
CA ASP A 77 -19.95 0.35 5.85
C ASP A 77 -19.37 1.08 7.09
N LEU A 78 -18.11 1.49 7.01
CA LEU A 78 -17.42 2.23 8.10
C LEU A 78 -18.07 3.59 8.43
N ASN A 79 -18.92 4.12 7.58
CA ASN A 79 -19.66 5.35 7.83
C ASN A 79 -21.08 5.08 8.36
N GLY A 80 -21.42 3.81 8.64
CA GLY A 80 -22.74 3.39 9.14
C GLY A 80 -23.81 3.25 8.07
N VAL A 81 -23.48 3.35 6.78
CA VAL A 81 -24.40 3.23 5.66
C VAL A 81 -24.69 1.75 5.40
N SER A 82 -25.97 1.37 5.36
CA SER A 82 -26.38 0.01 5.01
C SER A 82 -26.07 -0.30 3.55
N LEU A 83 -25.42 -1.45 3.32
CA LEU A 83 -25.08 -1.91 1.97
C LEU A 83 -26.24 -2.66 1.33
N ARG A 84 -26.29 -2.61 0.01
CA ARG A 84 -27.27 -3.30 -0.83
C ARG A 84 -26.56 -3.89 -2.06
N LYS A 85 -27.18 -4.88 -2.67
CA LYS A 85 -26.77 -5.37 -3.98
C LYS A 85 -26.69 -4.21 -5.00
N GLY A 86 -25.61 -4.19 -5.79
CA GLY A 86 -25.30 -3.12 -6.75
C GLY A 86 -24.46 -1.98 -6.17
N ASP A 87 -24.22 -1.93 -4.86
CA ASP A 87 -23.35 -0.92 -4.28
C ASP A 87 -21.89 -1.15 -4.67
N LEU A 88 -21.21 -0.09 -5.07
CA LEU A 88 -19.77 -0.09 -5.29
C LEU A 88 -19.06 0.11 -3.96
N ILE A 89 -18.09 -0.76 -3.66
CA ILE A 89 -17.35 -0.74 -2.41
C ILE A 89 -15.85 -0.92 -2.62
N ILE A 90 -15.09 -0.39 -1.67
CA ILE A 90 -13.71 -0.74 -1.41
C ILE A 90 -13.62 -1.34 0.00
N TRP A 91 -12.66 -2.22 0.26
CA TRP A 91 -12.50 -2.87 1.56
C TRP A 91 -11.10 -2.75 2.13
N ASN A 92 -11.01 -2.76 3.47
CA ASN A 92 -9.76 -2.92 4.16
C ASN A 92 -9.27 -4.36 3.97
N ARG A 93 -8.05 -4.51 3.44
CA ARG A 93 -7.45 -5.83 3.19
C ARG A 93 -7.23 -6.67 4.44
N GLY A 94 -7.09 -6.04 5.61
CA GLY A 94 -6.79 -6.71 6.87
C GLY A 94 -8.01 -6.84 7.76
N VAL A 95 -8.37 -8.09 8.08
CA VAL A 95 -9.46 -8.41 9.01
C VAL A 95 -8.85 -8.70 10.38
N VAL A 96 -9.26 -7.97 11.39
CA VAL A 96 -8.77 -8.09 12.77
C VAL A 96 -9.69 -8.94 13.63
N CYS A 97 -9.17 -9.58 14.67
CA CYS A 97 -9.96 -10.49 15.50
C CYS A 97 -10.90 -9.76 16.49
N GLU A 98 -10.62 -8.50 16.85
CA GLU A 98 -11.35 -7.66 17.80
C GLU A 98 -11.28 -8.13 19.26
N GLU A 99 -10.56 -9.19 19.59
CA GLU A 99 -10.55 -9.82 20.91
C GLU A 99 -9.15 -9.93 21.56
N CYS A 100 -8.06 -9.92 20.78
CA CYS A 100 -6.71 -10.01 21.34
C CYS A 100 -6.32 -8.74 22.13
N PHE A 101 -5.19 -8.81 22.82
CA PHE A 101 -4.66 -7.73 23.65
C PHE A 101 -4.53 -6.41 22.87
N TYR A 102 -4.01 -6.45 21.65
CA TYR A 102 -3.84 -5.25 20.82
C TYR A 102 -5.17 -4.66 20.35
N CYS A 103 -6.16 -5.49 20.08
CA CYS A 103 -7.48 -5.02 19.66
C CYS A 103 -8.27 -4.42 20.82
N LYS A 104 -8.31 -5.10 21.99
CA LYS A 104 -9.17 -4.71 23.12
C LYS A 104 -8.53 -3.76 24.11
N VAL A 105 -7.25 -3.99 24.45
CA VAL A 105 -6.58 -3.25 25.53
C VAL A 105 -5.80 -2.06 24.97
N ILE A 106 -4.88 -2.32 24.04
CA ILE A 106 -4.05 -1.27 23.42
C ILE A 106 -4.86 -0.42 22.45
N LYS A 107 -5.90 -0.97 21.83
CA LYS A 107 -6.76 -0.32 20.82
C LYS A 107 -6.01 0.12 19.57
N GLU A 108 -5.00 -0.67 19.21
CA GLU A 108 -4.23 -0.55 17.98
C GLU A 108 -4.41 -1.80 17.10
N PRO A 109 -5.55 -1.91 16.37
CA PRO A 109 -5.91 -3.10 15.61
C PRO A 109 -4.91 -3.49 14.52
N PHE A 110 -4.10 -2.55 14.02
CA PHE A 110 -3.03 -2.86 13.08
C PHE A 110 -1.96 -3.80 13.68
N LEU A 111 -1.87 -3.92 15.02
CA LEU A 111 -1.01 -4.87 15.74
C LEU A 111 -1.69 -6.21 16.05
N CYS A 112 -2.90 -6.47 15.53
CA CYS A 112 -3.65 -7.69 15.81
C CYS A 112 -2.83 -8.96 15.53
N GLU A 113 -2.70 -9.84 16.54
CA GLU A 113 -1.96 -11.10 16.47
C GLU A 113 -2.61 -12.12 15.51
N ASN A 114 -3.94 -12.07 15.42
CA ASN A 114 -4.74 -12.97 14.59
C ASN A 114 -5.19 -12.31 13.28
N ARG A 115 -4.44 -11.33 12.78
CA ARG A 115 -4.81 -10.58 11.59
C ARG A 115 -4.82 -11.46 10.35
N LYS A 116 -5.97 -11.55 9.70
CA LYS A 116 -6.15 -12.18 8.39
C LYS A 116 -6.05 -11.12 7.30
N VAL A 117 -5.37 -11.43 6.19
CA VAL A 117 -5.16 -10.46 5.11
C VAL A 117 -5.50 -11.13 3.77
N TYR A 118 -6.48 -10.57 3.09
CA TYR A 118 -6.87 -10.99 1.75
C TYR A 118 -5.67 -11.00 0.82
N GLY A 119 -5.52 -12.06 0.01
CA GLY A 119 -4.46 -12.20 -0.97
C GLY A 119 -3.03 -12.31 -0.41
N ILE A 120 -2.86 -12.50 0.92
CA ILE A 120 -1.53 -12.61 1.56
C ILE A 120 -1.41 -13.85 2.44
N ASN A 121 -2.32 -14.06 3.41
CA ASN A 121 -2.18 -15.15 4.38
C ASN A 121 -3.45 -16.00 4.53
N ARG A 122 -4.22 -16.14 3.44
CA ARG A 122 -5.46 -16.92 3.36
C ARG A 122 -5.32 -17.97 2.28
N SER A 123 -5.32 -19.24 2.69
CA SER A 123 -5.15 -20.36 1.75
C SER A 123 -6.33 -20.49 0.79
N PHE A 124 -6.04 -20.83 -0.48
CA PHE A 124 -7.05 -21.22 -1.45
C PHE A 124 -7.68 -22.60 -1.13
N SER A 125 -7.05 -23.38 -0.25
CA SER A 125 -7.58 -24.68 0.19
C SER A 125 -8.58 -24.58 1.35
N GLU A 126 -8.76 -23.38 1.93
CA GLU A 126 -9.64 -23.14 3.09
C GLU A 126 -10.88 -22.38 2.69
N TYR A 127 -12.06 -22.89 3.09
CA TYR A 127 -13.33 -22.18 2.91
C TYR A 127 -13.26 -20.77 3.55
N PRO A 128 -13.77 -19.74 2.89
CA PRO A 128 -14.51 -19.70 1.62
C PRO A 128 -13.63 -19.53 0.35
N TYR A 129 -12.38 -19.81 0.37
CA TYR A 129 -11.29 -19.85 -0.61
C TYR A 129 -11.18 -18.68 -1.63
N LEU A 130 -12.28 -17.99 -2.00
CA LEU A 130 -12.23 -16.77 -2.85
C LEU A 130 -11.81 -15.54 -2.03
N LEU A 131 -10.54 -15.50 -1.57
CA LEU A 131 -10.02 -14.57 -0.58
C LEU A 131 -8.85 -13.72 -1.12
N GLY A 132 -8.79 -13.52 -2.43
CA GLY A 132 -7.80 -12.67 -3.10
C GLY A 132 -8.41 -11.94 -4.28
N ALA A 133 -7.91 -10.74 -4.58
CA ALA A 133 -8.49 -9.85 -5.59
C ALA A 133 -7.97 -10.12 -7.02
N PHE A 134 -7.10 -11.12 -7.24
CA PHE A 134 -6.78 -11.60 -8.58
C PHE A 134 -7.79 -12.67 -9.00
N SER A 135 -9.05 -12.27 -9.04
CA SER A 135 -10.21 -13.11 -9.31
C SER A 135 -11.38 -12.28 -9.84
N GLU A 136 -12.35 -12.89 -10.52
CA GLU A 136 -13.60 -12.21 -10.92
C GLU A 136 -14.48 -11.84 -9.71
N TYR A 137 -14.43 -12.65 -8.66
CA TYR A 137 -15.22 -12.48 -7.44
C TYR A 137 -14.36 -12.69 -6.21
N ILE A 138 -14.66 -11.96 -5.14
CA ILE A 138 -14.09 -12.14 -3.82
C ILE A 138 -15.20 -12.28 -2.78
N ILE A 139 -14.96 -13.11 -1.77
CA ILE A 139 -15.82 -13.19 -0.59
C ILE A 139 -15.19 -12.36 0.52
N LEU A 140 -15.94 -11.38 1.00
CA LEU A 140 -15.57 -10.58 2.17
C LEU A 140 -16.29 -11.14 3.39
N GLU A 141 -15.54 -11.45 4.44
CA GLU A 141 -16.06 -12.01 5.69
C GLU A 141 -16.79 -10.96 6.54
N GLU A 142 -17.58 -11.38 7.51
CA GLU A 142 -18.39 -10.50 8.38
C GLU A 142 -17.61 -9.32 8.94
N LYS A 143 -16.42 -9.54 9.51
CA LYS A 143 -15.59 -8.49 10.13
C LYS A 143 -14.82 -7.62 9.14
N THR A 144 -14.97 -7.84 7.84
CA THR A 144 -14.30 -7.00 6.84
C THR A 144 -14.88 -5.59 6.86
N GLU A 145 -14.03 -4.64 7.08
CA GLU A 145 -14.37 -3.22 7.03
C GLU A 145 -14.42 -2.76 5.57
N VAL A 146 -15.53 -2.12 5.19
CA VAL A 146 -15.79 -1.68 3.82
C VAL A 146 -16.24 -0.22 3.81
N ILE A 147 -16.04 0.47 2.70
CA ILE A 147 -16.57 1.81 2.44
C ILE A 147 -17.36 1.77 1.13
N LYS A 148 -18.59 2.26 1.19
CA LYS A 148 -19.42 2.47 0.00
C LYS A 148 -18.90 3.67 -0.77
N LEU A 149 -18.63 3.48 -2.06
CA LEU A 149 -18.10 4.50 -2.94
C LEU A 149 -19.22 5.24 -3.68
N SER A 150 -18.95 6.51 -3.99
CA SER A 150 -19.80 7.29 -4.90
C SER A 150 -19.62 6.78 -6.34
N LEU A 151 -20.70 6.83 -7.13
CA LEU A 151 -20.66 6.55 -8.57
C LEU A 151 -19.81 7.54 -9.37
N LYS A 152 -19.37 8.63 -8.75
CA LYS A 152 -18.60 9.69 -9.42
C LYS A 152 -17.08 9.48 -9.32
N VAL A 153 -16.61 8.57 -8.46
CA VAL A 153 -15.16 8.33 -8.27
C VAL A 153 -14.61 7.38 -9.33
N ASP A 154 -13.35 7.57 -9.68
CA ASP A 154 -12.61 6.63 -10.52
C ASP A 154 -12.22 5.39 -9.71
N LEU A 155 -12.92 4.29 -9.97
CA LEU A 155 -12.75 3.03 -9.23
C LEU A 155 -11.34 2.44 -9.35
N GLU A 156 -10.67 2.64 -10.48
CA GLU A 156 -9.29 2.18 -10.67
C GLU A 156 -8.30 2.92 -9.76
N THR A 157 -8.51 4.22 -9.61
CA THR A 157 -7.69 5.04 -8.72
C THR A 157 -7.89 4.66 -7.25
N MET A 158 -9.11 4.29 -6.88
CA MET A 158 -9.43 3.93 -5.50
C MET A 158 -8.67 2.70 -4.99
N VAL A 159 -8.22 1.76 -5.84
CA VAL A 159 -7.44 0.58 -5.39
C VAL A 159 -6.17 0.97 -4.61
N ILE A 160 -5.61 2.16 -4.87
CA ILE A 160 -4.41 2.68 -4.20
C ILE A 160 -4.65 2.87 -2.70
N ALA A 161 -5.88 3.18 -2.28
CA ALA A 161 -6.22 3.37 -0.88
C ALA A 161 -6.06 2.09 -0.05
N GLY A 162 -6.36 0.92 -0.64
CA GLY A 162 -6.39 -0.37 0.07
C GLY A 162 -5.05 -0.84 0.64
N CYS A 163 -3.94 -0.37 0.08
CA CYS A 163 -2.60 -0.76 0.55
C CYS A 163 -1.68 0.43 0.78
N SER A 164 -1.09 0.97 -0.30
CA SER A 164 -0.09 2.04 -0.21
C SER A 164 -0.65 3.31 0.43
N GLY A 165 -1.89 3.69 0.12
CA GLY A 165 -2.54 4.84 0.71
C GLY A 165 -2.74 4.71 2.22
N ALA A 166 -3.37 3.62 2.67
CA ALA A 166 -3.61 3.40 4.08
C ALA A 166 -2.30 3.26 4.88
N THR A 167 -1.27 2.63 4.31
CA THR A 167 0.05 2.49 4.95
C THR A 167 0.77 3.84 5.04
N ALA A 168 0.69 4.67 4.00
CA ALA A 168 1.24 6.03 4.03
C ALA A 168 0.55 6.88 5.12
N VAL A 169 -0.79 6.83 5.18
CA VAL A 169 -1.53 7.55 6.23
C VAL A 169 -1.12 7.10 7.62
N HIS A 170 -0.94 5.79 7.85
CA HIS A 170 -0.46 5.26 9.13
C HIS A 170 0.93 5.80 9.49
N ALA A 171 1.84 5.90 8.52
CA ALA A 171 3.16 6.46 8.76
C ALA A 171 3.08 7.91 9.30
N PHE A 172 2.16 8.70 8.78
CA PHE A 172 1.99 10.09 9.20
C PHE A 172 1.38 10.25 10.60
N ASP A 173 0.68 9.26 11.13
CA ASP A 173 0.18 9.30 12.52
C ASP A 173 1.33 9.26 13.57
N TYR A 174 2.55 8.88 13.19
CA TYR A 174 3.75 8.95 14.04
C TYR A 174 4.47 10.32 13.99
N LEU A 175 4.02 11.25 13.18
CA LEU A 175 4.55 12.61 13.19
C LEU A 175 3.91 13.40 14.33
N LYS A 176 4.73 13.96 15.21
CA LYS A 176 4.26 14.68 16.40
C LYS A 176 3.64 16.03 16.07
N ASP A 177 4.18 16.69 15.05
CA ASP A 177 3.79 18.03 14.64
C ASP A 177 3.20 18.02 13.23
N ASN A 178 2.48 19.08 12.87
CA ASN A 178 2.10 19.30 11.49
C ASN A 178 3.36 19.56 10.64
N LEU A 179 3.24 19.37 9.33
CA LEU A 179 4.37 19.54 8.42
C LEU A 179 4.58 20.99 7.92
N LEU A 180 3.84 21.94 8.47
CA LEU A 180 3.93 23.33 8.04
C LEU A 180 5.36 23.87 8.19
N GLY A 181 5.95 24.27 7.06
CA GLY A 181 7.31 24.77 7.02
C GLY A 181 8.42 23.71 7.01
N SER A 182 8.10 22.43 7.17
CA SER A 182 9.05 21.32 7.20
C SER A 182 9.59 20.95 5.82
N THR A 183 10.78 20.36 5.79
CA THR A 183 11.31 19.64 4.62
C THR A 183 11.13 18.14 4.82
N VAL A 184 10.41 17.51 3.90
CA VAL A 184 10.15 16.06 3.88
C VAL A 184 10.89 15.42 2.70
N VAL A 185 11.72 14.42 2.98
CA VAL A 185 12.39 13.62 1.93
C VAL A 185 11.71 12.26 1.85
N VAL A 186 11.31 11.85 0.66
CA VAL A 186 10.76 10.53 0.39
C VAL A 186 11.74 9.74 -0.47
N GLN A 187 12.22 8.63 0.05
CA GLN A 187 13.05 7.68 -0.68
C GLN A 187 12.15 6.62 -1.33
N GLY A 188 12.09 6.65 -2.67
CA GLY A 188 11.28 5.74 -3.47
C GLY A 188 10.05 6.39 -4.09
N GLY A 189 9.96 6.31 -5.43
CA GLY A 189 8.84 6.85 -6.23
C GLY A 189 7.79 5.81 -6.60
N GLY A 190 7.64 4.71 -5.83
CA GLY A 190 6.53 3.76 -5.97
C GLY A 190 5.21 4.35 -5.47
N PRO A 191 4.06 3.63 -5.61
CA PRO A 191 2.77 4.14 -5.14
C PRO A 191 2.78 4.58 -3.67
N LEU A 192 3.48 3.87 -2.79
CA LEU A 192 3.65 4.24 -1.38
C LEU A 192 4.39 5.58 -1.22
N GLY A 193 5.52 5.75 -1.91
CA GLY A 193 6.32 6.97 -1.81
C GLY A 193 5.62 8.17 -2.44
N LEU A 194 5.00 7.99 -3.61
CA LEU A 194 4.24 9.07 -4.26
C LEU A 194 3.03 9.49 -3.43
N PHE A 195 2.33 8.54 -2.81
CA PHE A 195 1.23 8.85 -1.88
C PHE A 195 1.75 9.63 -0.66
N SER A 196 2.86 9.18 -0.07
CA SER A 196 3.50 9.88 1.06
C SER A 196 3.94 11.29 0.68
N ALA A 197 4.51 11.48 -0.51
CA ALA A 197 4.92 12.78 -1.00
C ALA A 197 3.72 13.72 -1.22
N ALA A 198 2.60 13.21 -1.78
CA ALA A 198 1.36 13.95 -1.90
C ALA A 198 0.81 14.35 -0.53
N LEU A 199 0.74 13.41 0.44
CA LEU A 199 0.31 13.71 1.81
C LEU A 199 1.17 14.82 2.44
N ALA A 200 2.50 14.73 2.33
CA ALA A 200 3.40 15.72 2.89
C ALA A 200 3.12 17.12 2.29
N LYS A 201 2.93 17.19 0.98
CA LYS A 201 2.60 18.43 0.29
C LYS A 201 1.29 19.04 0.79
N TYR A 202 0.24 18.23 0.85
CA TYR A 202 -1.08 18.69 1.30
C TYR A 202 -1.17 18.97 2.81
N GLN A 203 -0.25 18.43 3.62
CA GLN A 203 -0.11 18.78 5.04
C GLN A 203 0.78 20.01 5.28
N GLY A 204 1.17 20.74 4.23
CA GLY A 204 1.84 22.02 4.33
C GLY A 204 3.36 21.94 4.42
N ALA A 205 4.00 20.83 4.06
CA ALA A 205 5.46 20.77 3.95
C ALA A 205 5.96 21.88 3.00
N LYS A 206 6.98 22.62 3.46
CA LYS A 206 7.59 23.70 2.67
C LYS A 206 8.33 23.14 1.46
N ASN A 207 9.11 22.08 1.69
CA ASN A 207 9.83 21.39 0.64
C ASN A 207 9.50 19.88 0.71
N VAL A 208 9.09 19.30 -0.40
CA VAL A 208 8.98 17.85 -0.56
C VAL A 208 10.01 17.41 -1.59
N VAL A 209 10.94 16.56 -1.16
CA VAL A 209 12.03 16.03 -1.99
C VAL A 209 11.75 14.55 -2.26
N LEU A 210 11.77 14.12 -3.50
CA LEU A 210 11.62 12.72 -3.89
C LEU A 210 12.94 12.18 -4.47
N ILE A 211 13.48 11.10 -3.90
CA ILE A 211 14.62 10.37 -4.43
C ILE A 211 14.11 9.12 -5.16
N THR A 212 14.26 9.06 -6.50
CA THR A 212 13.76 7.93 -7.32
C THR A 212 14.62 7.72 -8.56
N GLY A 213 14.69 6.46 -9.05
CA GLY A 213 15.43 6.12 -10.29
C GLY A 213 14.55 5.93 -11.53
N SER A 214 13.23 6.02 -11.44
CA SER A 214 12.31 5.73 -12.54
C SER A 214 11.82 7.00 -13.23
N LEU A 215 12.07 7.13 -14.55
CA LEU A 215 11.59 8.27 -15.34
C LEU A 215 10.09 8.45 -15.27
N LYS A 216 9.31 7.35 -15.40
CA LYS A 216 7.85 7.42 -15.32
C LYS A 216 7.34 7.96 -13.99
N ARG A 217 7.99 7.60 -12.89
CA ARG A 217 7.66 8.07 -11.54
C ARG A 217 8.04 9.53 -11.33
N ILE A 218 9.05 10.03 -12.05
CA ILE A 218 9.43 11.45 -12.06
C ILE A 218 8.33 12.30 -12.71
N GLU A 219 7.76 11.85 -13.83
CA GLU A 219 6.63 12.54 -14.47
C GLU A 219 5.43 12.69 -13.53
N VAL A 220 5.09 11.61 -12.81
CA VAL A 220 4.01 11.65 -11.80
C VAL A 220 4.37 12.63 -10.66
N ALA A 221 5.60 12.58 -10.16
CA ALA A 221 6.06 13.48 -9.11
C ALA A 221 5.94 14.96 -9.50
N GLN A 222 6.24 15.29 -10.76
CA GLN A 222 6.09 16.66 -11.28
C GLN A 222 4.63 17.11 -11.27
N LYS A 223 3.68 16.21 -11.63
CA LYS A 223 2.24 16.51 -11.61
C LYS A 223 1.70 16.69 -10.18
N ILE A 224 2.25 15.98 -9.20
CA ILE A 224 1.95 16.17 -7.77
C ILE A 224 2.49 17.53 -7.28
N GLY A 225 3.40 18.16 -8.00
CA GLY A 225 4.03 19.42 -7.60
C GLY A 225 5.13 19.22 -6.55
N ILE A 226 5.90 18.12 -6.66
CA ILE A 226 7.07 17.87 -5.81
C ILE A 226 8.15 18.93 -6.08
N ASP A 227 8.68 19.54 -5.02
CA ASP A 227 9.57 20.70 -5.13
C ASP A 227 10.94 20.33 -5.68
N LEU A 228 11.47 19.13 -5.36
CA LEU A 228 12.74 18.63 -5.86
C LEU A 228 12.67 17.12 -6.11
N VAL A 229 13.00 16.70 -7.33
CA VAL A 229 13.16 15.28 -7.66
C VAL A 229 14.66 15.01 -7.89
N ILE A 230 15.21 14.11 -7.08
CA ILE A 230 16.60 13.65 -7.19
C ILE A 230 16.62 12.29 -7.86
N LYS A 231 17.22 12.22 -9.04
CA LYS A 231 17.35 10.97 -9.78
C LYS A 231 18.46 10.11 -9.17
N ARG A 232 18.08 9.03 -8.50
CA ARG A 232 19.02 8.18 -7.75
C ARG A 232 20.21 7.72 -8.59
N ASP A 233 19.97 7.36 -9.84
CA ASP A 233 20.96 6.74 -10.72
C ASP A 233 21.87 7.77 -11.42
N GLU A 234 21.57 9.07 -11.31
CA GLU A 234 22.40 10.16 -11.86
C GLU A 234 23.34 10.77 -10.81
N PHE A 235 23.11 10.55 -9.52
CA PHE A 235 23.87 11.14 -8.42
C PHE A 235 24.37 10.10 -7.43
N THR A 236 25.59 10.28 -6.93
CA THR A 236 26.12 9.48 -5.82
C THR A 236 25.33 9.74 -4.52
N GLU A 237 25.55 8.92 -3.50
CA GLU A 237 24.91 9.13 -2.18
C GLU A 237 25.29 10.51 -1.61
N GLU A 238 26.56 10.89 -1.68
CA GLU A 238 27.09 12.15 -1.17
C GLU A 238 26.46 13.34 -1.90
N GLU A 239 26.30 13.24 -3.21
CA GLU A 239 25.66 14.30 -4.01
C GLU A 239 24.16 14.43 -3.69
N ARG A 240 23.46 13.31 -3.47
CA ARG A 240 22.05 13.34 -3.06
C ARG A 240 21.89 13.97 -1.69
N ILE A 241 22.75 13.59 -0.72
CA ILE A 241 22.79 14.20 0.61
C ILE A 241 23.04 15.71 0.49
N LYS A 242 24.04 16.09 -0.29
CA LYS A 242 24.36 17.51 -0.49
C LYS A 242 23.16 18.30 -1.04
N LYS A 243 22.44 17.77 -2.04
CA LYS A 243 21.25 18.42 -2.60
C LYS A 243 20.15 18.66 -1.55
N VAL A 244 19.95 17.71 -0.62
CA VAL A 244 18.99 17.87 0.48
C VAL A 244 19.49 18.94 1.46
N TYR A 245 20.78 18.95 1.78
CA TYR A 245 21.35 19.97 2.65
C TYR A 245 21.31 21.37 2.02
N ASP A 246 21.49 21.48 0.70
CA ASP A 246 21.39 22.75 -0.02
C ASP A 246 19.99 23.38 0.11
N VAL A 247 18.91 22.59 -0.05
CA VAL A 247 17.52 23.10 0.09
C VAL A 247 17.09 23.31 1.54
N THR A 248 17.88 22.82 2.51
CA THR A 248 17.63 22.96 3.95
C THR A 248 18.62 23.90 4.65
N TYR A 249 19.32 24.72 3.89
CA TYR A 249 20.32 25.67 4.43
C TYR A 249 21.39 24.98 5.30
N GLY A 250 21.84 23.80 4.88
CA GLY A 250 22.86 23.03 5.59
C GLY A 250 22.38 22.27 6.83
N LYS A 251 21.09 22.19 7.09
CA LYS A 251 20.56 21.56 8.32
C LYS A 251 20.16 20.08 8.15
N GLY A 252 19.68 19.69 6.98
CA GLY A 252 19.07 18.41 6.70
C GLY A 252 17.54 18.43 6.84
N ALA A 253 16.89 17.30 6.50
CA ALA A 253 15.44 17.17 6.46
C ALA A 253 14.81 17.01 7.86
N ASP A 254 13.61 17.53 8.03
CA ASP A 254 12.78 17.32 9.23
C ASP A 254 12.27 15.89 9.33
N VAL A 255 11.82 15.36 8.20
CA VAL A 255 11.27 14.01 8.08
C VAL A 255 11.88 13.32 6.86
N VAL A 256 12.28 12.06 7.02
CA VAL A 256 12.64 11.17 5.93
C VAL A 256 11.72 9.95 5.96
N ILE A 257 11.17 9.57 4.81
CA ILE A 257 10.27 8.42 4.65
C ILE A 257 10.94 7.40 3.72
N GLU A 258 11.29 6.25 4.25
CA GLU A 258 11.76 5.11 3.48
C GLU A 258 10.55 4.37 2.87
N ALA A 259 10.42 4.39 1.55
CA ALA A 259 9.37 3.75 0.78
C ALA A 259 9.91 2.91 -0.39
N THR A 260 11.19 2.50 -0.32
CA THR A 260 11.84 1.71 -1.37
C THR A 260 11.76 0.22 -1.13
N GLY A 261 11.77 -0.20 0.14
CA GLY A 261 11.93 -1.57 0.57
C GLY A 261 13.38 -2.10 0.52
N PHE A 262 14.39 -1.22 0.41
CA PHE A 262 15.81 -1.61 0.35
C PHE A 262 16.58 -1.11 1.57
N ASN A 263 17.32 -2.01 2.21
CA ASN A 263 18.16 -1.68 3.36
C ASN A 263 19.17 -0.57 3.07
N SER A 264 19.71 -0.46 1.85
CA SER A 264 20.66 0.59 1.47
C SER A 264 20.07 2.01 1.57
N ALA A 265 18.75 2.15 1.49
CA ALA A 265 18.09 3.44 1.67
C ALA A 265 18.12 3.89 3.14
N ILE A 266 18.19 2.96 4.09
CA ILE A 266 18.14 3.26 5.53
C ILE A 266 19.38 4.04 5.97
N THR A 267 20.58 3.60 5.58
CA THR A 267 21.83 4.27 5.94
C THR A 267 21.92 5.67 5.35
N GLU A 268 21.49 5.85 4.11
CA GLU A 268 21.38 7.16 3.48
C GLU A 268 20.34 8.04 4.21
N GLY A 269 19.16 7.49 4.52
CA GLY A 269 18.06 8.22 5.17
C GLY A 269 18.44 8.81 6.53
N ILE A 270 19.22 8.10 7.34
CA ILE A 270 19.76 8.60 8.62
C ILE A 270 20.65 9.83 8.40
N LYS A 271 21.46 9.82 7.35
CA LYS A 271 22.35 10.94 7.02
C LYS A 271 21.61 12.18 6.50
N LEU A 272 20.47 11.98 5.82
CA LEU A 272 19.63 13.06 5.29
C LEU A 272 18.96 13.90 6.39
N LEU A 273 18.80 13.38 7.59
CA LEU A 273 18.06 14.01 8.68
C LEU A 273 18.86 15.10 9.39
N ARG A 274 18.17 16.20 9.74
CA ARG A 274 18.66 17.17 10.73
C ARG A 274 18.67 16.59 12.14
N LYS A 275 19.31 17.28 13.07
CA LYS A 275 19.17 16.98 14.51
C LYS A 275 17.70 17.09 14.95
N GLY A 276 17.24 16.10 15.73
CA GLY A 276 15.84 16.00 16.16
C GLY A 276 14.87 15.58 15.05
N GLY A 277 15.35 15.16 13.89
CA GLY A 277 14.51 14.72 12.77
C GLY A 277 13.88 13.34 12.99
N THR A 278 12.85 13.03 12.20
CA THR A 278 12.10 11.76 12.25
C THR A 278 12.35 10.94 10.99
N TYR A 279 12.71 9.67 11.18
CA TYR A 279 12.82 8.69 10.11
C TYR A 279 11.70 7.67 10.20
N LEU A 280 10.85 7.59 9.17
CA LEU A 280 9.78 6.61 9.05
C LEU A 280 10.20 5.50 8.09
N ILE A 281 10.35 4.27 8.59
CA ILE A 281 10.69 3.08 7.79
C ILE A 281 9.39 2.37 7.45
N VAL A 282 8.96 2.44 6.19
CA VAL A 282 7.63 2.02 5.73
C VAL A 282 7.70 0.98 4.61
N GLY A 283 8.75 1.03 3.79
CA GLY A 283 8.88 0.20 2.59
C GLY A 283 9.37 -1.23 2.84
N ILE A 284 9.99 -1.51 3.98
CA ILE A 284 10.53 -2.83 4.31
C ILE A 284 9.39 -3.79 4.64
N ALA A 285 9.00 -4.63 3.70
CA ALA A 285 7.84 -5.53 3.80
C ALA A 285 8.22 -7.01 4.01
N THR A 286 9.49 -7.37 3.87
CA THR A 286 10.01 -8.74 4.01
C THR A 286 11.37 -8.74 4.71
N PRO A 287 11.80 -9.86 5.30
CA PRO A 287 13.15 -9.98 5.83
C PRO A 287 14.21 -9.60 4.79
N GLN A 288 15.22 -8.88 5.23
CA GLN A 288 16.32 -8.37 4.41
C GLN A 288 17.66 -8.80 4.98
N ASP A 289 18.72 -8.69 4.19
CA ASP A 289 20.08 -8.86 4.68
C ASP A 289 20.41 -7.83 5.76
N LYS A 290 21.26 -8.20 6.69
CA LYS A 290 21.72 -7.30 7.75
C LYS A 290 22.59 -6.19 7.16
N ILE A 291 22.39 -4.96 7.64
CA ILE A 291 23.23 -3.81 7.31
C ILE A 291 23.83 -3.23 8.58
N PRO A 292 25.04 -2.65 8.52
CA PRO A 292 25.60 -1.91 9.64
C PRO A 292 24.86 -0.56 9.79
N ILE A 293 24.40 -0.26 11.00
CA ILE A 293 23.85 1.05 11.37
C ILE A 293 24.72 1.58 12.51
N ASP A 294 25.21 2.82 12.34
CA ASP A 294 25.92 3.52 13.41
C ASP A 294 24.87 4.18 14.34
N PHE A 295 24.71 3.58 15.52
CA PHE A 295 23.81 4.12 16.55
C PHE A 295 24.28 5.45 17.12
N TYR A 296 25.57 5.79 16.95
CA TYR A 296 26.07 7.11 17.34
C TYR A 296 25.41 8.22 16.50
N ASP A 297 25.22 8.00 15.20
CA ASP A 297 24.50 8.95 14.34
C ASP A 297 23.07 9.19 14.80
N ILE A 298 22.37 8.13 15.24
CA ILE A 298 21.01 8.24 15.78
C ILE A 298 21.02 9.00 17.11
N SER A 299 21.90 8.63 18.03
CA SER A 299 21.93 9.20 19.39
C SER A 299 22.43 10.64 19.39
N SER A 300 23.53 10.94 18.67
CA SER A 300 24.13 12.28 18.66
C SER A 300 23.27 13.33 17.98
N LYS A 301 22.39 12.90 17.08
CA LYS A 301 21.39 13.77 16.42
C LYS A 301 20.03 13.78 17.14
N ASN A 302 19.83 12.96 18.20
CA ASN A 302 18.52 12.76 18.84
C ASN A 302 17.42 12.42 17.82
N LEU A 303 17.67 11.46 16.93
CA LEU A 303 16.71 11.08 15.90
C LEU A 303 15.57 10.24 16.48
N ASN A 304 14.37 10.44 15.94
CA ASN A 304 13.25 9.52 16.12
C ASN A 304 13.23 8.55 14.92
N VAL A 305 13.44 7.25 15.16
CA VAL A 305 13.40 6.20 14.13
C VAL A 305 12.20 5.31 14.40
N GLN A 306 11.24 5.30 13.49
CA GLN A 306 9.97 4.61 13.64
C GLN A 306 9.73 3.63 12.49
N GLY A 307 9.60 2.34 12.83
CA GLY A 307 9.08 1.32 11.91
C GLY A 307 7.56 1.44 11.80
N VAL A 308 7.04 1.31 10.58
CA VAL A 308 5.60 1.36 10.30
C VAL A 308 5.18 0.12 9.54
N TRP A 309 4.19 -0.59 10.07
CA TRP A 309 3.71 -1.83 9.48
C TRP A 309 2.21 -1.82 9.32
N VAL A 310 1.74 -2.07 8.07
CA VAL A 310 0.32 -2.18 7.72
C VAL A 310 -0.52 -0.95 8.09
N SER A 311 -1.81 -1.13 8.36
CA SER A 311 -2.76 -0.05 8.67
C SER A 311 -4.04 -0.64 9.26
N ASP A 312 -4.93 0.17 9.79
CA ASP A 312 -6.28 -0.20 10.23
C ASP A 312 -7.38 0.64 9.53
N ALA A 313 -8.61 0.47 9.95
CA ALA A 313 -9.79 1.17 9.41
C ALA A 313 -9.66 2.70 9.40
N ARG A 314 -9.03 3.28 10.43
CA ARG A 314 -8.87 4.74 10.53
C ARG A 314 -8.00 5.27 9.40
N HIS A 315 -6.88 4.61 9.15
CA HIS A 315 -5.94 4.95 8.09
C HIS A 315 -6.54 4.69 6.71
N PHE A 316 -7.21 3.55 6.54
CA PHE A 316 -7.91 3.19 5.34
C PHE A 316 -8.98 4.23 4.96
N ARG A 317 -9.85 4.63 5.92
CA ARG A 317 -10.87 5.65 5.70
C ARG A 317 -10.27 7.00 5.29
N LYS A 318 -9.20 7.44 5.97
CA LYS A 318 -8.49 8.68 5.62
C LYS A 318 -7.88 8.60 4.20
N ALA A 319 -7.32 7.44 3.82
CA ALA A 319 -6.75 7.24 2.49
C ALA A 319 -7.81 7.31 1.39
N VAL A 320 -8.96 6.67 1.58
CA VAL A 320 -10.12 6.76 0.66
C VAL A 320 -10.55 8.22 0.49
N THR A 321 -10.80 8.93 1.59
CA THR A 321 -11.19 10.35 1.55
C THR A 321 -10.15 11.24 0.87
N PHE A 322 -8.86 10.94 1.05
CA PHE A 322 -7.79 11.72 0.42
C PHE A 322 -7.77 11.51 -1.11
N ILE A 323 -7.93 10.28 -1.58
CA ILE A 323 -8.02 9.98 -3.01
C ILE A 323 -9.26 10.64 -3.62
N GLU A 324 -10.43 10.53 -2.98
CA GLU A 324 -11.67 11.17 -3.47
C GLU A 324 -11.52 12.68 -3.72
N LYS A 325 -10.70 13.35 -2.91
CA LYS A 325 -10.44 14.79 -3.03
C LYS A 325 -9.37 15.15 -4.06
N HIS A 326 -8.51 14.22 -4.42
CA HIS A 326 -7.30 14.45 -5.23
C HIS A 326 -7.11 13.38 -6.30
N GLU A 327 -8.22 12.89 -6.84
CA GLU A 327 -8.29 11.78 -7.78
C GLU A 327 -7.40 11.97 -9.01
N ASP A 328 -7.37 13.18 -9.55
CA ASP A 328 -6.57 13.58 -10.70
C ASP A 328 -5.06 13.26 -10.51
N ILE A 329 -4.54 13.50 -9.32
CA ILE A 329 -3.15 13.19 -8.95
C ILE A 329 -2.90 11.68 -8.95
N PHE A 330 -3.80 10.93 -8.31
CA PHE A 330 -3.62 9.48 -8.14
C PHE A 330 -3.89 8.70 -9.42
N ARG A 331 -4.75 9.20 -10.32
CA ARG A 331 -4.97 8.63 -11.66
C ARG A 331 -3.68 8.54 -12.47
N GLU A 332 -2.81 9.53 -12.35
CA GLU A 332 -1.52 9.56 -13.04
C GLU A 332 -0.53 8.48 -12.56
N MET A 333 -0.75 7.91 -11.38
CA MET A 333 0.07 6.79 -10.88
C MET A 333 -0.23 5.49 -11.64
N ILE A 334 -1.42 5.34 -12.24
CA ILE A 334 -1.82 4.15 -12.99
C ILE A 334 -1.18 4.21 -14.37
N THR A 335 -0.18 3.38 -14.58
CA THR A 335 0.58 3.35 -15.84
C THR A 335 0.14 2.24 -16.79
N HIS A 336 -0.46 1.17 -16.26
CA HIS A 336 -0.89 0.02 -17.04
C HIS A 336 -2.26 -0.48 -16.56
N ARG A 337 -3.08 -0.84 -17.54
CA ARG A 337 -4.37 -1.51 -17.36
C ARG A 337 -4.32 -2.83 -18.09
N ILE A 338 -4.61 -3.91 -17.38
CA ILE A 338 -4.49 -5.27 -17.90
C ILE A 338 -5.76 -6.08 -17.63
N SER A 339 -5.90 -7.21 -18.30
CA SER A 339 -6.88 -8.23 -17.93
C SER A 339 -6.31 -9.18 -16.88
N LEU A 340 -7.18 -10.00 -16.26
CA LEU A 340 -6.76 -11.03 -15.32
C LEU A 340 -5.86 -12.07 -16.01
N GLU A 341 -6.10 -12.37 -17.30
CA GLU A 341 -5.27 -13.26 -18.11
C GLU A 341 -3.85 -12.74 -18.31
N GLU A 342 -3.68 -11.42 -18.32
CA GLU A 342 -2.38 -10.75 -18.51
C GLU A 342 -1.61 -10.57 -17.20
N ILE A 343 -2.08 -11.12 -16.08
CA ILE A 343 -1.50 -10.87 -14.74
C ILE A 343 0.00 -11.22 -14.68
N ASN A 344 0.42 -12.31 -15.29
CA ASN A 344 1.84 -12.72 -15.28
C ASN A 344 2.72 -11.72 -16.05
N GLU A 345 2.22 -11.14 -17.14
CA GLU A 345 2.93 -10.09 -17.87
C GLU A 345 2.98 -8.79 -17.05
N GLY A 346 1.88 -8.44 -16.38
CA GLY A 346 1.85 -7.31 -15.47
C GLY A 346 2.89 -7.43 -14.34
N LEU A 347 2.98 -8.59 -13.72
CA LEU A 347 3.97 -8.89 -12.68
C LEU A 347 5.41 -8.78 -13.22
N LYS A 348 5.67 -9.22 -14.45
CA LYS A 348 6.96 -9.06 -15.11
C LYS A 348 7.32 -7.60 -15.34
N LEU A 349 6.40 -6.77 -15.85
CA LEU A 349 6.60 -5.33 -16.01
C LEU A 349 6.93 -4.64 -14.68
N LEU A 350 6.26 -5.04 -13.61
CA LEU A 350 6.53 -4.51 -12.25
C LEU A 350 7.92 -4.91 -11.76
N LYS A 351 8.31 -6.17 -11.94
CA LYS A 351 9.65 -6.70 -11.59
C LYS A 351 10.77 -5.98 -12.33
N GLU A 352 10.57 -5.70 -13.62
CA GLU A 352 11.50 -4.96 -14.47
C GLU A 352 11.50 -3.44 -14.23
N LYS A 353 10.71 -2.94 -13.25
CA LYS A 353 10.54 -1.52 -12.92
C LYS A 353 10.05 -0.64 -14.09
N LYS A 354 9.40 -1.24 -15.08
CA LYS A 354 8.82 -0.57 -16.26
C LYS A 354 7.43 0.00 -15.99
N ALA A 355 6.81 -0.36 -14.87
CA ALA A 355 5.50 0.09 -14.46
C ALA A 355 5.53 0.94 -13.18
N GLY A 356 4.57 1.85 -13.06
CA GLY A 356 4.14 2.46 -11.81
C GLY A 356 3.08 1.58 -11.13
N LYS A 357 1.85 2.07 -11.00
CA LYS A 357 0.72 1.24 -10.57
C LYS A 357 0.13 0.48 -11.78
N ILE A 358 -0.06 -0.82 -11.60
CA ILE A 358 -0.78 -1.68 -12.55
C ILE A 358 -2.15 -1.97 -11.95
N VAL A 359 -3.19 -1.91 -12.78
CA VAL A 359 -4.57 -2.24 -12.39
C VAL A 359 -5.13 -3.29 -13.33
N ILE A 360 -5.71 -4.35 -12.76
CA ILE A 360 -6.57 -5.29 -13.46
C ILE A 360 -7.95 -4.66 -13.51
N ASN A 361 -8.52 -4.44 -14.69
CA ASN A 361 -9.85 -3.86 -14.89
C ASN A 361 -10.73 -4.66 -15.87
N ARG A 362 -10.23 -5.81 -16.32
CA ARG A 362 -10.94 -6.80 -17.12
C ARG A 362 -10.73 -8.18 -16.49
N PHE A 363 -11.83 -8.85 -16.12
CA PHE A 363 -11.83 -10.12 -15.42
C PHE A 363 -12.46 -11.24 -16.23
#